data_f6df562a6150d961d4da1f0d9544ab54
#
_entry.id   f6df562a6150d961d4da1f0d9544ab54
#
_cell.length_a   1.000
_cell.length_b   1.000
_cell.length_c   1.000
_cell.angle_alpha   90.00
_cell.angle_beta   90.00
_cell.angle_gamma   90.00
#
_symmetry.space_group_name_H-M   'P 1'
#
loop_
_entity.id
_entity.type
_entity.pdbx_description
1 polymer ?
#
loop_
_entity_poly.entity_id
_entity_poly.type
_entity_poly.pdbx_seq_one_letter_code
_entity_poly.pdbx_strand_id
1 'polypeptide(L)'
;MLFETMGRPGAPVILFFHAMGVVGSSSRPVAEYLKDRHFCIMPTSTVYCPGQRYKDKVDEIRQVEEFLKGQGIDKITLVVASSLGADLAMAFL
;
A
#
# COMPACT_ATOMS: atom_id res chain seq x y z
N MET A 1 7.32 0.47 8.06
CA MET A 1 6.56 0.80 6.84
C MET A 1 5.71 2.03 7.10
N LEU A 2 5.69 2.93 6.15
CA LEU A 2 4.86 4.13 6.23
C LEU A 2 3.64 3.95 5.32
N PHE A 3 2.51 4.52 5.73
CA PHE A 3 1.27 4.42 4.96
C PHE A 3 0.75 5.82 4.66
N GLU A 4 0.55 6.11 3.37
CA GLU A 4 -0.17 7.30 2.96
C GLU A 4 -1.55 6.88 2.48
N THR A 5 -2.55 7.69 2.75
CA THR A 5 -3.92 7.42 2.32
C THR A 5 -4.48 8.63 1.61
N MET A 6 -5.41 8.39 0.70
CA MET A 6 -6.07 9.44 -0.04
C MET A 6 -7.46 8.96 -0.42
N GLY A 7 -8.45 9.84 -0.34
CA GLY A 7 -9.80 9.52 -0.75
C GLY A 7 -10.76 9.40 0.42
N ARG A 8 -11.87 8.68 0.20
CA ARG A 8 -12.99 8.64 1.14
C ARG A 8 -12.98 7.37 1.97
N PRO A 9 -12.81 7.46 3.30
CA PRO A 9 -12.95 6.29 4.17
C PRO A 9 -14.33 5.65 3.97
N GLY A 10 -14.35 4.32 3.88
CA GLY A 10 -15.59 3.59 3.60
C GLY A 10 -15.86 3.34 2.13
N ALA A 11 -15.19 4.03 1.21
CA ALA A 11 -15.27 3.75 -0.22
C ALA A 11 -14.49 2.47 -0.56
N PRO A 12 -14.72 1.88 -1.75
CA PRO A 12 -13.93 0.72 -2.19
C PRO A 12 -12.42 1.01 -2.12
N VAL A 13 -11.66 0.04 -1.61
CA VAL A 13 -10.24 0.22 -1.30
C VAL A 13 -9.36 -0.20 -2.47
N ILE A 14 -8.39 0.66 -2.81
CA ILE A 14 -7.34 0.35 -3.77
C ILE A 14 -6.00 0.38 -3.01
N LEU A 15 -5.24 -0.70 -3.11
CA LEU A 15 -3.93 -0.83 -2.47
C LEU A 15 -2.85 -0.76 -3.54
N PHE A 16 -1.86 0.14 -3.34
CA PHE A 16 -0.79 0.37 -4.28
C PHE A 16 0.53 -0.13 -3.71
N PHE A 17 1.24 -1.00 -4.44
CA PHE A 17 2.60 -1.42 -4.11
C PHE A 17 3.57 -0.75 -5.08
N HIS A 18 4.49 0.05 -4.53
CA HIS A 18 5.43 0.83 -5.34
C HIS A 18 6.58 -0.02 -5.89
N ALA A 19 7.25 0.52 -6.92
CA ALA A 19 8.44 -0.11 -7.51
C ALA A 19 9.68 0.12 -6.65
N MET A 20 10.73 -0.65 -6.89
CA MET A 20 12.03 -0.45 -6.25
C MET A 20 12.58 0.94 -6.63
N GLY A 21 13.18 1.61 -5.65
CA GLY A 21 13.80 2.92 -5.88
C GLY A 21 12.84 4.10 -5.78
N VAL A 22 11.55 3.83 -5.55
CA VAL A 22 10.54 4.87 -5.33
C VAL A 22 9.77 4.56 -4.04
N VAL A 23 9.02 5.53 -3.55
CA VAL A 23 8.24 5.37 -2.32
C VAL A 23 6.75 5.31 -2.62
N GLY A 24 5.94 5.01 -1.59
CA GLY A 24 4.50 4.88 -1.77
C GLY A 24 3.85 6.11 -2.40
N SER A 25 4.35 7.31 -2.08
CA SER A 25 3.82 8.55 -2.65
C SER A 25 4.00 8.65 -4.17
N SER A 26 4.81 7.78 -4.79
CA SER A 26 4.94 7.73 -6.25
C SER A 26 3.63 7.36 -6.93
N SER A 27 2.68 6.76 -6.20
CA SER A 27 1.36 6.42 -6.72
C SER A 27 0.36 7.56 -6.61
N ARG A 28 0.75 8.70 -6.02
CA ARG A 28 -0.17 9.84 -5.83
C ARG A 28 -0.86 10.32 -7.09
N PRO A 29 -0.18 10.46 -8.24
CA PRO A 29 -0.88 10.93 -9.44
C PRO A 29 -2.07 10.06 -9.82
N VAL A 30 -1.94 8.73 -9.67
CA VAL A 30 -3.04 7.81 -9.95
C VAL A 30 -4.09 7.90 -8.84
N ALA A 31 -3.67 7.96 -7.57
CA ALA A 31 -4.58 8.08 -6.44
C ALA A 31 -5.38 9.38 -6.50
N GLU A 32 -4.77 10.48 -6.90
CA GLU A 32 -5.46 11.77 -7.10
C GLU A 32 -6.62 11.63 -8.08
N TYR A 33 -6.43 10.83 -9.12
CA TYR A 33 -7.45 10.60 -10.12
C TYR A 33 -8.61 9.76 -9.58
N LEU A 34 -8.34 8.85 -8.66
CA LEU A 34 -9.30 7.85 -8.18
C LEU A 34 -9.94 8.20 -6.84
N LYS A 35 -9.42 9.20 -6.12
CA LYS A 35 -9.79 9.47 -4.72
C LYS A 35 -11.25 9.83 -4.51
N ASP A 36 -11.94 10.34 -5.53
CA ASP A 36 -13.33 10.78 -5.39
C ASP A 36 -14.27 9.60 -5.16
N ARG A 37 -13.91 8.40 -5.63
CA ARG A 37 -14.76 7.21 -5.54
C ARG A 37 -14.10 6.05 -4.81
N HIS A 38 -12.85 6.21 -4.37
CA HIS A 38 -12.08 5.14 -3.77
C HIS A 38 -11.29 5.63 -2.58
N PHE A 39 -10.95 4.70 -1.71
CA PHE A 39 -9.99 4.96 -0.65
C PHE A 39 -8.66 4.32 -1.06
N CYS A 40 -7.66 5.15 -1.31
CA CYS A 40 -6.36 4.71 -1.82
C CYS A 40 -5.37 4.60 -0.68
N ILE A 41 -4.69 3.46 -0.58
CA ILE A 41 -3.67 3.20 0.44
C ILE A 41 -2.34 2.98 -0.29
N MET A 42 -1.33 3.75 0.08
CA MET A 42 -0.03 3.75 -0.58
C MET A 42 1.06 3.48 0.46
N PRO A 43 1.33 2.20 0.78
CA PRO A 43 2.40 1.88 1.72
C PRO A 43 3.77 2.10 1.08
N THR A 44 4.74 2.54 1.90
CA THR A 44 6.14 2.60 1.54
C THR A 44 6.86 1.47 2.26
N SER A 45 7.56 0.61 1.51
CA SER A 45 8.30 -0.51 2.08
C SER A 45 9.25 -0.05 3.20
N THR A 46 9.41 -0.89 4.20
CA THR A 46 10.29 -0.64 5.34
C THR A 46 11.71 -0.32 4.89
N VAL A 47 12.17 -0.88 3.77
CA VAL A 47 13.49 -0.60 3.20
C VAL A 47 13.73 0.89 3.01
N TYR A 48 12.69 1.66 2.68
CA TYR A 48 12.80 3.10 2.39
C TYR A 48 12.33 3.97 3.55
N CYS A 49 12.13 3.38 4.74
CA CYS A 49 11.68 4.14 5.91
C CYS A 49 12.83 4.35 6.88
N PRO A 50 13.28 5.60 7.10
CA PRO A 50 14.37 5.86 8.05
C PRO A 50 14.02 5.33 9.45
N GLY A 51 15.00 4.71 10.09
CA GLY A 51 14.83 4.19 11.45
C GLY A 51 14.08 2.88 11.55
N GLN A 52 13.62 2.32 10.44
CA GLN A 52 12.94 1.02 10.41
C GLN A 52 13.85 -0.02 9.78
N ARG A 53 13.67 -1.27 10.21
CA ARG A 53 14.50 -2.38 9.71
C ARG A 53 13.63 -3.34 8.89
N TYR A 54 14.02 -3.55 7.64
CA TYR A 54 13.43 -4.56 6.78
C TYR A 54 13.85 -5.96 7.27
N LYS A 55 12.91 -6.87 7.38
CA LYS A 55 13.17 -8.27 7.71
C LYS A 55 13.01 -9.16 6.49
N ASP A 56 11.79 -9.30 6.01
CA ASP A 56 11.48 -10.14 4.86
C ASP A 56 10.11 -9.77 4.30
N LYS A 57 9.75 -10.43 3.22
CA LYS A 57 8.48 -10.19 2.53
C LYS A 57 7.27 -10.52 3.42
N VAL A 58 7.36 -11.57 4.22
CA VAL A 58 6.27 -11.97 5.11
C VAL A 58 6.01 -10.88 6.16
N ASP A 59 7.06 -10.29 6.71
CA ASP A 59 6.92 -9.20 7.67
C ASP A 59 6.29 -7.97 7.03
N GLU A 60 6.65 -7.65 5.80
CA GLU A 60 6.05 -6.52 5.06
C GLU A 60 4.56 -6.73 4.87
N ILE A 61 4.17 -7.93 4.46
CA ILE A 61 2.76 -8.29 4.28
C ILE A 61 2.01 -8.20 5.60
N ARG A 62 2.60 -8.69 6.68
CA ARG A 62 2.00 -8.62 8.01
C ARG A 62 1.72 -7.18 8.42
N GLN A 63 2.65 -6.27 8.15
CA GLN A 63 2.47 -4.86 8.45
C GLN A 63 1.30 -4.25 7.67
N VAL A 64 1.16 -4.61 6.40
CA VAL A 64 0.02 -4.17 5.58
C VAL A 64 -1.28 -4.69 6.16
N GLU A 65 -1.33 -5.98 6.51
CA GLU A 65 -2.52 -6.60 7.08
C GLU A 65 -2.91 -5.95 8.41
N GLU A 66 -1.95 -5.67 9.26
CA GLU A 66 -2.20 -5.01 10.54
C GLU A 66 -2.76 -3.60 10.34
N PHE A 67 -2.22 -2.87 9.37
CA PHE A 67 -2.74 -1.54 9.04
C PHE A 67 -4.19 -1.61 8.59
N LEU A 68 -4.50 -2.56 7.70
CA LEU A 68 -5.87 -2.74 7.20
C LEU A 68 -6.84 -3.06 8.34
N LYS A 69 -6.44 -3.96 9.24
CA LYS A 69 -7.25 -4.30 10.41
C LYS A 69 -7.49 -3.09 11.30
N GLY A 70 -6.45 -2.29 11.53
CA GLY A 70 -6.57 -1.07 12.33
C GLY A 70 -7.52 -0.05 11.72
N GLN A 71 -7.68 -0.07 10.40
CA GLN A 71 -8.60 0.81 9.69
C GLN A 71 -10.00 0.20 9.54
N GLY A 72 -10.22 -1.02 10.02
CA GLY A 72 -11.49 -1.71 9.87
C GLY A 72 -11.74 -2.19 8.44
N ILE A 73 -10.70 -2.39 7.66
CA ILE A 73 -10.80 -2.80 6.26
C ILE A 73 -10.64 -4.32 6.18
N ASP A 74 -11.66 -5.00 5.67
CA ASP A 74 -11.63 -6.45 5.50
C ASP A 74 -11.69 -6.87 4.02
N LYS A 75 -11.80 -5.90 3.09
CA LYS A 75 -11.93 -6.19 1.66
C LYS A 75 -11.20 -5.15 0.84
N ILE A 76 -10.43 -5.62 -0.14
CA ILE A 76 -9.71 -4.75 -1.08
C ILE A 76 -10.29 -4.98 -2.47
N THR A 77 -10.67 -3.90 -3.13
CA THR A 77 -11.29 -3.95 -4.46
C THR A 77 -10.26 -4.16 -5.56
N LEU A 78 -9.10 -3.52 -5.44
CA LEU A 78 -8.07 -3.56 -6.47
C LEU A 78 -6.68 -3.42 -5.86
N VAL A 79 -5.74 -4.21 -6.36
CA VAL A 79 -4.32 -4.08 -6.01
C VAL A 79 -3.59 -3.60 -7.27
N VAL A 80 -2.87 -2.49 -7.16
CA VAL A 80 -2.05 -1.96 -8.23
C VAL A 80 -0.59 -2.10 -7.83
N ALA A 81 0.22 -2.69 -8.68
CA ALA A 81 1.63 -2.94 -8.38
C ALA A 81 2.49 -2.68 -9.61
N SER A 82 3.72 -2.20 -9.37
CA SER A 82 4.67 -1.91 -10.43
C SER A 82 5.99 -2.57 -10.14
N SER A 83 6.59 -3.22 -11.14
CA SER A 83 7.95 -3.78 -11.05
C SER A 83 8.09 -4.71 -9.83
N LEU A 84 9.02 -4.43 -8.92
CA LEU A 84 9.25 -5.26 -7.73
C LEU A 84 8.09 -5.21 -6.74
N GLY A 85 7.24 -4.18 -6.81
CA GLY A 85 6.02 -4.15 -6.02
C GLY A 85 5.07 -5.29 -6.38
N ALA A 86 5.16 -5.80 -7.61
CA ALA A 86 4.33 -6.93 -8.05
C ALA A 86 4.66 -8.21 -7.27
N ASP A 87 5.93 -8.43 -6.91
CA ASP A 87 6.31 -9.58 -6.11
C ASP A 87 5.65 -9.55 -4.73
N LEU A 88 5.64 -8.40 -4.10
CA LEU A 88 4.98 -8.21 -2.81
C LEU A 88 3.47 -8.37 -2.94
N ALA A 89 2.89 -7.83 -3.99
CA ALA A 89 1.46 -7.94 -4.25
C ALA A 89 1.04 -9.40 -4.46
N MET A 90 1.81 -10.17 -5.23
CA MET A 90 1.52 -11.59 -5.45
C MET A 90 1.55 -12.38 -4.15
N ALA A 91 2.52 -12.08 -3.29
CA ALA A 91 2.61 -12.73 -1.98
C ALA A 91 1.48 -12.31 -1.04
N PHE A 92 0.98 -11.08 -1.18
CA PHE A 92 -0.14 -10.58 -0.39
C PHE A 92 -1.46 -11.29 -0.75
N LEU A 93 -1.64 -11.55 -2.01
CA LEU A 93 -2.86 -12.21 -2.50
C LEU A 93 -2.89 -13.67 -2.08
#